data_a1178af4cdb06b9821caf5a2815fa540
#
_entry.id   a1178af4cdb06b9821caf5a2815fa540
#
_cell.length_a   1.000
_cell.length_b   1.000
_cell.length_c   1.000
_cell.angle_alpha   90.00
_cell.angle_beta   90.00
_cell.angle_gamma   90.00
#
_symmetry.space_group_name_H-M   'P 1'
#
loop_
_entity.id
_entity.type
_entity.pdbx_description
1 polymer ?
#
loop_
_entity_poly.entity_id
_entity_poly.type
_entity_poly.pdbx_seq_one_letter_code
_entity_poly.pdbx_strand_id
1 'polypeptide(L)'
;MSRRKKNIKKEILEDPKYKNIIVSKFINILMLHGKKTIAEKILYSTLEKISTQKKQVPIKIFQDVLNNVKPKVEVKSRRIGGATYQVPNEVKADRAQALAIRWLVEAARKRSGKSMQDKLYQEFLDAFDNKGGAVKKREDVHKMAD
;
A
#
# COMPACT_ATOMS: atom_id res chain seq x y z
N MET A 1 -22.57 -1.35 -32.69
CA MET A 1 -21.37 -1.04 -31.90
C MET A 1 -21.75 -0.15 -30.71
N SER A 2 -21.36 -0.58 -29.51
CA SER A 2 -21.58 0.22 -28.32
C SER A 2 -20.60 1.38 -28.31
N ARG A 3 -21.12 2.62 -28.26
CA ARG A 3 -20.29 3.83 -28.14
C ARG A 3 -19.72 4.02 -26.73
N ARG A 4 -20.15 3.20 -25.78
CA ARG A 4 -19.66 3.26 -24.38
C ARG A 4 -18.62 2.20 -24.17
N LYS A 5 -17.44 2.59 -23.64
CA LYS A 5 -16.45 1.64 -23.18
C LYS A 5 -17.06 0.81 -22.06
N LYS A 6 -17.17 -0.50 -22.27
CA LYS A 6 -17.48 -1.40 -21.17
C LYS A 6 -16.32 -1.36 -20.19
N ASN A 7 -16.60 -1.00 -18.95
CA ASN A 7 -15.62 -1.14 -17.88
C ASN A 7 -15.44 -2.62 -17.59
N ILE A 8 -14.50 -3.23 -18.30
CA ILE A 8 -14.10 -4.62 -18.01
C ILE A 8 -13.17 -4.55 -16.81
N LYS A 9 -13.66 -5.01 -15.66
CA LYS A 9 -12.79 -5.22 -14.51
C LYS A 9 -11.82 -6.33 -14.87
N LYS A 10 -10.53 -5.99 -14.98
CA LYS A 10 -9.50 -6.99 -15.17
C LYS A 10 -9.43 -7.86 -13.92
N GLU A 11 -9.57 -9.16 -14.09
CA GLU A 11 -9.32 -10.08 -13.01
C GLU A 11 -7.85 -10.03 -12.62
N ILE A 12 -7.58 -9.83 -11.34
CA ILE A 12 -6.23 -9.87 -10.80
C ILE A 12 -5.99 -11.30 -10.34
N LEU A 13 -5.00 -11.95 -10.93
CA LEU A 13 -4.63 -13.30 -10.55
C LEU A 13 -3.80 -13.29 -9.27
N GLU A 14 -3.91 -14.37 -8.51
CA GLU A 14 -3.07 -14.58 -7.33
C GLU A 14 -1.60 -14.63 -7.70
N ASP A 15 -0.72 -14.18 -6.79
CA ASP A 15 0.71 -14.29 -7.03
C ASP A 15 1.17 -15.75 -7.00
N PRO A 16 2.24 -16.09 -7.74
CA PRO A 16 2.67 -17.49 -7.84
C PRO A 16 3.27 -18.06 -6.55
N LYS A 17 3.84 -17.24 -5.68
CA LYS A 17 4.54 -17.73 -4.49
C LYS A 17 3.62 -17.90 -3.29
N TYR A 18 2.83 -16.90 -2.97
CA TYR A 18 1.96 -16.90 -1.79
C TYR A 18 0.50 -17.17 -2.13
N LYS A 19 0.16 -17.21 -3.39
CA LYS A 19 -1.22 -17.40 -3.90
C LYS A 19 -2.21 -16.42 -3.25
N ASN A 20 -1.80 -15.16 -3.18
CA ASN A 20 -2.54 -14.09 -2.50
C ASN A 20 -2.79 -12.94 -3.47
N ILE A 21 -4.04 -12.54 -3.61
CA ILE A 21 -4.46 -11.46 -4.52
C ILE A 21 -3.89 -10.12 -4.08
N ILE A 22 -3.79 -9.87 -2.78
CA ILE A 22 -3.29 -8.60 -2.23
C ILE A 22 -1.81 -8.44 -2.55
N VAL A 23 -1.05 -9.54 -2.48
CA VAL A 23 0.37 -9.55 -2.87
C VAL A 23 0.51 -9.19 -4.35
N SER A 24 -0.35 -9.73 -5.22
CA SER A 24 -0.38 -9.36 -6.64
C SER A 24 -0.67 -7.89 -6.85
N LYS A 25 -1.61 -7.33 -6.12
CA LYS A 25 -1.93 -5.89 -6.19
C LYS A 25 -0.73 -5.04 -5.77
N PHE A 26 -0.03 -5.45 -4.73
CA PHE A 26 1.18 -4.76 -4.28
C PHE A 26 2.26 -4.78 -5.37
N ILE A 27 2.49 -5.94 -5.96
CA ILE A 27 3.47 -6.10 -7.04
C ILE A 27 3.12 -5.19 -8.22
N ASN A 28 1.85 -5.11 -8.59
CA ASN A 28 1.39 -4.26 -9.69
C ASN A 28 1.65 -2.77 -9.43
N ILE A 29 1.48 -2.32 -8.21
CA ILE A 29 1.74 -0.91 -7.83
C ILE A 29 3.25 -0.64 -7.72
N LEU A 30 4.01 -1.60 -7.22
CA LEU A 30 5.46 -1.50 -7.10
C LEU A 30 6.16 -1.53 -8.46
N MET A 31 5.57 -2.21 -9.44
CA MET A 31 6.13 -2.39 -10.77
C MET A 31 6.34 -1.06 -11.49
N LEU A 32 7.50 -0.92 -12.15
CA LEU A 32 7.83 0.20 -13.03
C LEU A 32 8.10 -0.32 -14.43
N HIS A 33 7.57 0.37 -15.43
CA HIS A 33 7.84 0.08 -16.85
C HIS A 33 7.54 -1.37 -17.26
N GLY A 34 6.53 -1.98 -16.65
CA GLY A 34 6.12 -3.35 -16.93
C GLY A 34 7.06 -4.44 -16.43
N LYS A 35 8.06 -4.10 -15.62
CA LYS A 35 9.07 -5.05 -15.12
C LYS A 35 8.55 -5.82 -13.91
N LYS A 36 7.60 -6.71 -14.15
CA LYS A 36 6.92 -7.46 -13.09
C LYS A 36 7.85 -8.39 -12.32
N THR A 37 8.76 -9.09 -13.01
CA THR A 37 9.69 -10.02 -12.36
C THR A 37 10.57 -9.32 -11.33
N ILE A 38 11.02 -8.10 -11.64
CA ILE A 38 11.83 -7.30 -10.72
C ILE A 38 11.02 -6.91 -9.48
N ALA A 39 9.77 -6.48 -9.68
CA ALA A 39 8.88 -6.12 -8.57
C ALA A 39 8.59 -7.33 -7.68
N GLU A 40 8.35 -8.50 -8.26
CA GLU A 40 8.17 -9.76 -7.51
C GLU A 40 9.39 -10.07 -6.64
N LYS A 41 10.60 -9.98 -7.20
CA LYS A 41 11.83 -10.23 -6.46
C LYS A 41 11.99 -9.25 -5.29
N ILE A 42 11.71 -7.98 -5.52
CA ILE A 42 11.81 -6.96 -4.46
C ILE A 42 10.88 -7.31 -3.30
N LEU A 43 9.61 -7.57 -3.58
CA LEU A 43 8.64 -7.86 -2.52
C LEU A 43 8.91 -9.20 -1.84
N TYR A 44 9.20 -10.24 -2.60
CA TYR A 44 9.45 -11.56 -2.04
C TYR A 44 10.71 -11.57 -1.15
N SER A 45 11.78 -10.92 -1.61
CA SER A 45 13.01 -10.79 -0.80
C SER A 45 12.76 -10.01 0.48
N THR A 46 11.99 -8.94 0.41
CA THR A 46 11.60 -8.15 1.57
C THR A 46 10.84 -8.98 2.59
N LEU A 47 9.83 -9.71 2.14
CA LEU A 47 9.01 -10.54 3.03
C LEU A 47 9.80 -11.69 3.65
N GLU A 48 10.65 -12.36 2.88
CA GLU A 48 11.48 -13.44 3.38
C GLU A 48 12.48 -12.95 4.43
N LYS A 49 13.11 -11.81 4.16
CA LYS A 49 14.09 -11.23 5.08
C LYS A 49 13.48 -10.85 6.43
N ILE A 50 12.30 -10.20 6.39
CA ILE A 50 11.58 -9.83 7.61
C ILE A 50 11.06 -11.08 8.33
N SER A 51 10.57 -12.06 7.58
CA SER A 51 10.10 -13.34 8.13
C SER A 51 11.19 -14.03 8.93
N THR A 52 12.41 -14.08 8.39
CA THR A 52 13.56 -14.66 9.08
C THR A 52 13.91 -13.87 10.33
N GLN A 53 13.90 -12.54 10.24
CA GLN A 53 14.26 -11.67 11.36
C GLN A 53 13.24 -11.73 12.50
N LYS A 54 11.94 -11.72 12.17
CA LYS A 54 10.85 -11.69 13.15
C LYS A 54 10.33 -13.08 13.51
N LYS A 55 10.81 -14.13 12.85
CA LYS A 55 10.40 -15.53 13.06
C LYS A 55 8.90 -15.73 12.93
N GLN A 56 8.30 -15.09 11.91
CA GLN A 56 6.87 -15.18 11.59
C GLN A 56 6.67 -15.51 10.14
N VAL A 57 5.47 -16.03 9.81
CA VAL A 57 5.09 -16.35 8.43
C VAL A 57 5.05 -15.08 7.58
N PRO A 58 5.65 -15.08 6.36
CA PRO A 58 5.72 -13.87 5.53
C PRO A 58 4.37 -13.21 5.25
N ILE A 59 3.34 -14.00 4.97
CA ILE A 59 2.00 -13.48 4.67
C ILE A 59 1.40 -12.77 5.89
N LYS A 60 1.63 -13.28 7.09
CA LYS A 60 1.17 -12.64 8.31
C LYS A 60 1.84 -11.28 8.51
N ILE A 61 3.14 -11.20 8.26
CA ILE A 61 3.88 -9.94 8.34
C ILE A 61 3.32 -8.94 7.32
N PHE A 62 3.07 -9.39 6.10
CA PHE A 62 2.50 -8.55 5.05
C PHE A 62 1.13 -7.99 5.47
N GLN A 63 0.27 -8.83 6.01
CA GLN A 63 -1.04 -8.40 6.51
C GLN A 63 -0.93 -7.41 7.66
N ASP A 64 -0.03 -7.65 8.61
CA ASP A 64 0.19 -6.77 9.76
C ASP A 64 0.71 -5.41 9.32
N VAL A 65 1.65 -5.38 8.37
CA VAL A 65 2.18 -4.13 7.81
C VAL A 65 1.06 -3.33 7.14
N LEU A 66 0.25 -3.96 6.30
CA LEU A 66 -0.87 -3.29 5.65
C LEU A 66 -1.89 -2.78 6.68
N ASN A 67 -2.22 -3.58 7.68
CA ASN A 67 -3.18 -3.18 8.71
C ASN A 67 -2.69 -1.97 9.50
N ASN A 68 -1.38 -1.86 9.74
CA ASN A 68 -0.81 -0.72 10.44
C ASN A 68 -0.85 0.57 9.61
N VAL A 69 -0.90 0.46 8.29
CA VAL A 69 -0.90 1.62 7.39
C VAL A 69 -2.30 2.00 6.92
N LYS A 70 -3.25 1.08 6.91
CA LYS A 70 -4.61 1.33 6.41
C LYS A 70 -5.28 2.49 7.14
N PRO A 71 -5.78 3.52 6.41
CA PRO A 71 -6.55 4.58 7.04
C PRO A 71 -7.98 4.13 7.30
N LYS A 72 -8.56 4.61 8.40
CA LYS A 72 -9.98 4.39 8.73
C LYS A 72 -10.85 5.53 8.25
N VAL A 73 -10.29 6.73 8.20
CA VAL A 73 -10.99 7.94 7.80
C VAL A 73 -10.11 8.77 6.88
N GLU A 74 -10.74 9.54 6.00
CA GLU A 74 -10.07 10.52 5.16
C GLU A 74 -10.92 11.79 5.08
N VAL A 75 -10.37 12.86 4.54
CA VAL A 75 -11.13 14.08 4.32
C VAL A 75 -11.41 14.26 2.83
N LYS A 76 -12.63 14.68 2.52
CA LYS A 76 -13.02 15.08 1.16
C LYS A 76 -13.36 16.56 1.17
N SER A 77 -12.87 17.26 0.16
CA SER A 77 -13.25 18.66 -0.06
C SER A 77 -14.69 18.72 -0.53
N ARG A 78 -15.50 19.51 0.16
CA ARG A 78 -16.89 19.74 -0.22
C ARG A 78 -17.14 21.22 -0.30
N ARG A 79 -17.76 21.66 -1.41
CA ARG A 79 -18.05 23.05 -1.62
C ARG A 79 -19.49 23.36 -1.20
N ILE A 80 -19.62 24.23 -0.19
CA ILE A 80 -20.91 24.67 0.31
C ILE A 80 -20.90 26.19 0.34
N GLY A 81 -21.85 26.82 -0.39
CA GLY A 81 -22.01 28.27 -0.35
C GLY A 81 -20.78 29.07 -0.76
N GLY A 82 -19.99 28.59 -1.72
CA GLY A 82 -18.79 29.27 -2.20
C GLY A 82 -17.52 29.00 -1.39
N ALA A 83 -17.62 28.39 -0.21
CA ALA A 83 -16.49 28.04 0.63
C ALA A 83 -16.17 26.53 0.50
N THR A 84 -14.89 26.17 0.51
CA THR A 84 -14.46 24.79 0.47
C THR A 84 -14.23 24.28 1.87
N TYR A 85 -14.93 23.21 2.25
CA TYR A 85 -14.80 22.56 3.54
C TYR A 85 -14.22 21.16 3.36
N GLN A 86 -13.41 20.75 4.31
CA GLN A 86 -12.93 19.37 4.40
C GLN A 86 -13.84 18.57 5.32
N VAL A 87 -14.49 17.55 4.78
CA VAL A 87 -15.46 16.72 5.50
C VAL A 87 -14.87 15.37 5.76
N PRO A 88 -14.81 14.91 7.04
CA PRO A 88 -14.37 13.55 7.34
C PRO A 88 -15.28 12.51 6.71
N ASN A 89 -14.68 11.46 6.18
CA ASN A 89 -15.40 10.38 5.52
C ASN A 89 -14.76 9.05 5.86
N GLU A 90 -15.59 8.04 6.14
CA GLU A 90 -15.12 6.70 6.41
C GLU A 90 -14.55 6.08 5.13
N VAL A 91 -13.41 5.40 5.24
CA VAL A 91 -12.74 4.78 4.11
C VAL A 91 -13.19 3.33 3.99
N LYS A 92 -13.71 2.95 2.82
CA LYS A 92 -14.07 1.56 2.53
C LYS A 92 -12.84 0.67 2.52
N ALA A 93 -13.03 -0.62 2.86
CA ALA A 93 -11.93 -1.58 3.00
C ALA A 93 -11.04 -1.68 1.76
N ASP A 94 -11.63 -1.73 0.56
CA ASP A 94 -10.87 -1.82 -0.69
C ASP A 94 -10.00 -0.58 -0.93
N ARG A 95 -10.55 0.58 -0.66
CA ARG A 95 -9.81 1.84 -0.80
C ARG A 95 -8.73 1.97 0.26
N ALA A 96 -9.01 1.55 1.50
CA ALA A 96 -8.03 1.57 2.57
C ALA A 96 -6.82 0.70 2.23
N GLN A 97 -7.06 -0.47 1.67
CA GLN A 97 -6.03 -1.37 1.21
C GLN A 97 -5.20 -0.76 0.09
N ALA A 98 -5.84 -0.17 -0.93
CA ALA A 98 -5.15 0.47 -2.04
C ALA A 98 -4.29 1.64 -1.57
N LEU A 99 -4.81 2.46 -0.66
CA LEU A 99 -4.06 3.57 -0.08
C LEU A 99 -2.85 3.09 0.73
N ALA A 100 -3.02 2.04 1.53
CA ALA A 100 -1.92 1.46 2.31
C ALA A 100 -0.77 1.01 1.40
N ILE A 101 -1.09 0.30 0.32
CA ILE A 101 -0.09 -0.15 -0.65
C ILE A 101 0.64 1.04 -1.28
N ARG A 102 -0.11 2.04 -1.76
CA ARG A 102 0.49 3.23 -2.38
C ARG A 102 1.40 3.98 -1.41
N TRP A 103 0.96 4.18 -0.18
CA TRP A 103 1.73 4.91 0.81
C TRP A 103 3.02 4.18 1.18
N LEU A 104 2.96 2.85 1.29
CA LEU A 104 4.16 2.04 1.52
C LEU A 104 5.16 2.17 0.38
N VAL A 105 4.70 2.06 -0.86
CA VAL A 105 5.57 2.18 -2.04
C VAL A 105 6.15 3.58 -2.15
N GLU A 106 5.33 4.61 -1.98
CA GLU A 106 5.78 6.01 -2.05
C GLU A 106 6.77 6.34 -0.94
N ALA A 107 6.49 5.91 0.29
CA ALA A 107 7.38 6.14 1.42
C ALA A 107 8.73 5.44 1.23
N ALA A 108 8.70 4.21 0.71
CA ALA A 108 9.92 3.48 0.39
C ALA A 108 10.76 4.21 -0.67
N ARG A 109 10.12 4.70 -1.72
CA ARG A 109 10.82 5.44 -2.80
C ARG A 109 11.50 6.71 -2.31
N LYS A 110 10.95 7.35 -1.28
CA LYS A 110 11.51 8.58 -0.70
C LYS A 110 12.68 8.31 0.25
N ARG A 111 12.88 7.09 0.69
CA ARG A 111 13.96 6.76 1.61
C ARG A 111 15.33 6.82 0.93
N SER A 112 16.34 7.13 1.71
CA SER A 112 17.74 6.96 1.30
C SER A 112 18.10 5.48 1.37
N GLY A 113 18.80 4.98 0.38
CA GLY A 113 19.23 3.59 0.34
C GLY A 113 19.83 3.23 -1.01
N LYS A 114 20.50 2.08 -1.07
CA LYS A 114 21.19 1.63 -2.27
C LYS A 114 20.26 1.10 -3.35
N SER A 115 19.16 0.46 -2.95
CA SER A 115 18.22 -0.17 -3.88
C SER A 115 16.80 -0.04 -3.36
N MET A 116 15.83 -0.23 -4.26
CA MET A 116 14.42 -0.26 -3.86
C MET A 116 14.13 -1.41 -2.89
N GLN A 117 14.83 -2.54 -3.04
CA GLN A 117 14.69 -3.67 -2.12
C GLN A 117 15.07 -3.27 -0.69
N ASP A 118 16.19 -2.59 -0.50
CA ASP A 118 16.62 -2.12 0.81
C ASP A 118 15.65 -1.09 1.39
N LYS A 119 15.20 -0.17 0.55
CA LYS A 119 14.24 0.88 0.95
C LYS A 119 12.90 0.27 1.38
N LEU A 120 12.38 -0.67 0.63
CA LEU A 120 11.12 -1.33 0.93
C LEU A 120 11.25 -2.17 2.22
N TYR A 121 12.36 -2.87 2.37
CA TYR A 121 12.65 -3.62 3.58
C TYR A 121 12.60 -2.73 4.83
N GLN A 122 13.29 -1.59 4.79
CA GLN A 122 13.30 -0.65 5.91
C GLN A 122 11.89 -0.08 6.19
N GLU A 123 11.16 0.26 5.14
CA GLU A 123 9.80 0.77 5.31
C GLU A 123 8.88 -0.30 5.93
N PHE A 124 8.99 -1.54 5.48
CA PHE A 124 8.21 -2.64 6.04
C PHE A 124 8.58 -2.92 7.51
N LEU A 125 9.86 -2.89 7.85
CA LEU A 125 10.29 -3.04 9.24
C LEU A 125 9.68 -1.97 10.13
N ASP A 126 9.76 -0.72 9.70
CA ASP A 126 9.20 0.40 10.47
C ASP A 126 7.68 0.29 10.56
N ALA A 127 7.00 -0.02 9.47
CA ALA A 127 5.55 -0.17 9.45
C ALA A 127 5.08 -1.35 10.32
N PHE A 128 5.84 -2.43 10.36
CA PHE A 128 5.56 -3.55 11.25
C PHE A 128 5.56 -3.11 12.72
N ASP A 129 6.46 -2.20 13.08
CA ASP A 129 6.55 -1.61 14.41
C ASP A 129 5.69 -0.34 14.56
N ASN A 130 4.78 -0.11 13.64
CA ASN A 130 3.87 1.04 13.62
C ASN A 130 4.61 2.40 13.53
N LYS A 131 5.66 2.43 12.72
CA LYS A 131 6.52 3.60 12.49
C LYS A 131 6.73 3.80 10.98
N GLY A 132 7.44 4.84 10.63
CA GLY A 132 7.88 5.10 9.26
C GLY A 132 6.96 6.03 8.48
N GLY A 133 7.35 6.34 7.24
CA GLY A 133 6.67 7.33 6.41
C GLY A 133 5.23 7.00 6.05
N ALA A 134 4.93 5.73 5.79
CA ALA A 134 3.58 5.30 5.46
C ALA A 134 2.64 5.43 6.67
N VAL A 135 3.09 5.02 7.84
CA VAL A 135 2.32 5.17 9.08
C VAL A 135 2.13 6.64 9.41
N LYS A 136 3.15 7.46 9.22
CA LYS A 136 3.05 8.91 9.40
C LYS A 136 2.00 9.52 8.48
N LYS A 137 1.94 9.06 7.22
CA LYS A 137 0.92 9.50 6.27
C LYS A 137 -0.48 9.18 6.76
N ARG A 138 -0.68 7.97 7.30
CA ARG A 138 -1.96 7.59 7.91
C ARG A 138 -2.31 8.50 9.07
N GLU A 139 -1.36 8.75 9.96
CA GLU A 139 -1.56 9.64 11.12
C GLU A 139 -1.93 11.05 10.70
N ASP A 140 -1.24 11.58 9.67
CA ASP A 140 -1.53 12.92 9.15
C ASP A 140 -2.94 13.01 8.57
N VAL A 141 -3.36 11.99 7.82
CA VAL A 141 -4.71 11.91 7.26
C VAL A 141 -5.76 11.83 8.37
N HIS A 142 -5.52 11.05 9.41
CA HIS A 142 -6.41 10.95 10.55
C HIS A 142 -6.53 12.28 11.32
N LYS A 143 -5.42 13.00 11.46
CA LYS A 143 -5.44 14.34 12.09
C LYS A 143 -6.26 15.34 11.30
N MET A 144 -6.17 15.29 9.96
CA MET A 144 -6.97 16.17 9.11
C MET A 144 -8.46 15.90 9.24
N ALA A 145 -8.85 14.68 9.60
CA ALA A 145 -10.24 14.28 9.75
C ALA A 145 -10.81 14.60 11.15
N ASP A 146 -9.96 14.87 12.11
CA ASP A 146 -10.38 15.22 13.49
C ASP A 146 -10.84 16.68 13.63
#